data_78eab34a69f40238e51b31b9b81ec73d
#
_entry.id   78eab34a69f40238e51b31b9b81ec73d
#
_cell.length_a   1.000
_cell.length_b   1.000
_cell.length_c   1.000
_cell.angle_alpha   90.00
_cell.angle_beta   90.00
_cell.angle_gamma   90.00
#
_symmetry.space_group_name_H-M   'P 1'
#
loop_
_entity.id
_entity.type
_entity.pdbx_description
1 polymer ?
#
loop_
_entity_poly.entity_id
_entity_poly.type
_entity_poly.pdbx_seq_one_letter_code
_entity_poly.pdbx_strand_id
1 'polypeptide(L)'
;MKNIRNFCIIAHIDHGKSTLADRLLDHTGAVSEREKQDQLLDNMDLERERGITIKSHAIQMEYEYEGQEYILNLIDTPGHVDFSYEVSRSIAACEGTLLIVDAAQSIQAQTISNLYLALENDLEIIPVLNKVDLPSANPEEVTDDIVDLLGCHTEDVIPASGKTGFGVEKILEAIIKRIPAPEGNPEAPLKALIFDSVYNSYRGIETYFRVIDGSIKKNQRIKFMATNKEYGADEVGTLKLSQVIKQEIKTGDVGYLITGIKTAKEVKVGDTITDAKEATQDSIEGFEDVKPMVFAGIYPVDTEDYEELRASMEKLQLNDASLVFQPESSAALGFGFRCGFLGMLHMEIIQERLEREFNMTVITTVPNVSYYAYTKKEADEIVTVNNPSDLPDPSKLDRVEEPYIKASIITKSDFVGQIMSLCIEKRGQIVNQTYLTPVRVELIFDMPLAEIVFDFYDRLKTVSKGYASFDYHPIEMRKSKLVRVDMLLNGQSVDALSALLHADNAYTIGKRICEKLKELIPRQQFDIPIQAAIGAKIIARETVKALRKDVTAKCYGGDISRKRKLLEKQKKGKKRMRQVGNVEIPQQAFMAVLKLNG
;
A
#
# COMPACT_ATOMS: atom_id res chain seq x y z
N MET A 1 -13.92 16.84 -28.74
CA MET A 1 -12.64 17.05 -28.06
C MET A 1 -12.51 18.44 -27.40
N LYS A 2 -12.76 19.57 -28.09
CA LYS A 2 -12.52 20.90 -27.49
C LYS A 2 -13.19 21.16 -26.15
N ASN A 3 -14.31 20.52 -25.87
CA ASN A 3 -15.08 20.68 -24.63
C ASN A 3 -14.86 19.56 -23.62
N ILE A 4 -13.85 18.69 -23.81
CA ILE A 4 -13.49 17.63 -22.87
C ILE A 4 -12.34 18.13 -21.99
N ARG A 5 -12.38 17.79 -20.68
CA ARG A 5 -11.30 18.00 -19.73
C ARG A 5 -11.11 16.74 -18.92
N ASN A 6 -9.94 16.12 -19.03
CA ASN A 6 -9.57 14.98 -18.22
C ASN A 6 -8.60 15.45 -17.14
N PHE A 7 -8.96 15.24 -15.89
CA PHE A 7 -8.15 15.69 -14.77
C PHE A 7 -8.21 14.72 -13.60
N CYS A 8 -7.17 14.76 -12.81
CA CYS A 8 -7.11 14.02 -11.55
C CYS A 8 -6.97 14.99 -10.36
N ILE A 9 -7.08 14.45 -9.16
CA ILE A 9 -6.88 15.18 -7.92
C ILE A 9 -5.72 14.55 -7.17
N ILE A 10 -4.67 15.31 -6.92
CA ILE A 10 -3.53 14.90 -6.09
C ILE A 10 -3.53 15.68 -4.78
N ALA A 11 -3.33 14.96 -3.68
CA ALA A 11 -3.35 15.52 -2.34
C ALA A 11 -2.57 14.65 -1.38
N HIS A 12 -2.12 15.23 -0.28
CA HIS A 12 -1.71 14.44 0.88
C HIS A 12 -2.94 13.83 1.57
N ILE A 13 -2.73 12.76 2.37
CA ILE A 13 -3.76 12.16 3.21
C ILE A 13 -4.37 13.25 4.10
N ASP A 14 -5.69 13.20 4.30
CA ASP A 14 -6.46 14.16 5.11
C ASP A 14 -6.50 15.61 4.61
N HIS A 15 -5.95 15.96 3.43
CA HIS A 15 -6.09 17.30 2.85
C HIS A 15 -7.49 17.58 2.27
N GLY A 16 -8.39 16.59 2.28
CA GLY A 16 -9.80 16.74 1.90
C GLY A 16 -10.08 16.47 0.44
N LYS A 17 -9.31 15.59 -0.20
CA LYS A 17 -9.47 15.15 -1.59
C LYS A 17 -10.89 14.66 -1.89
N SER A 18 -11.35 13.60 -1.22
CA SER A 18 -12.67 12.97 -1.44
C SER A 18 -13.82 13.94 -1.15
N THR A 19 -13.69 14.77 -0.09
CA THR A 19 -14.70 15.79 0.24
C THR A 19 -14.81 16.87 -0.85
N LEU A 20 -13.68 17.27 -1.46
CA LEU A 20 -13.73 18.24 -2.56
C LEU A 20 -14.27 17.61 -3.83
N ALA A 21 -13.91 16.36 -4.11
CA ALA A 21 -14.49 15.59 -5.24
C ALA A 21 -16.02 15.49 -5.12
N ASP A 22 -16.55 15.18 -3.94
CA ASP A 22 -18.01 15.17 -3.68
C ASP A 22 -18.65 16.52 -4.00
N ARG A 23 -18.00 17.63 -3.66
CA ARG A 23 -18.51 18.98 -3.95
C ARG A 23 -18.50 19.32 -5.44
N LEU A 24 -17.49 18.85 -6.18
CA LEU A 24 -17.47 18.98 -7.64
C LEU A 24 -18.64 18.22 -8.25
N LEU A 25 -18.91 17.00 -7.78
CA LEU A 25 -20.05 16.18 -8.22
C LEU A 25 -21.40 16.83 -7.88
N ASP A 26 -21.55 17.37 -6.69
CA ASP A 26 -22.75 18.09 -6.26
C ASP A 26 -23.01 19.32 -7.13
N HIS A 27 -21.98 20.14 -7.37
CA HIS A 27 -22.09 21.40 -8.08
C HIS A 27 -22.40 21.20 -9.59
N THR A 28 -21.86 20.14 -10.18
CA THR A 28 -22.15 19.76 -11.57
C THR A 28 -23.48 19.04 -11.74
N GLY A 29 -24.21 18.76 -10.64
CA GLY A 29 -25.47 18.02 -10.69
C GLY A 29 -25.32 16.56 -11.11
N ALA A 30 -24.11 16.02 -11.05
CA ALA A 30 -23.84 14.60 -11.37
C ALA A 30 -24.48 13.66 -10.35
N VAL A 31 -24.81 14.16 -9.15
CA VAL A 31 -25.41 13.41 -8.04
C VAL A 31 -26.80 13.95 -7.75
N SER A 32 -27.80 13.08 -7.70
CA SER A 32 -29.14 13.48 -7.27
C SER A 32 -29.22 13.67 -5.74
N GLU A 33 -30.13 14.51 -5.24
CA GLU A 33 -30.34 14.73 -3.79
C GLU A 33 -30.57 13.45 -2.97
N ARG A 34 -31.02 12.37 -3.61
CA ARG A 34 -31.29 11.08 -2.94
C ARG A 34 -30.05 10.19 -2.85
N GLU A 35 -29.07 10.44 -3.70
CA GLU A 35 -27.81 9.67 -3.80
C GLU A 35 -26.67 10.33 -3.07
N LYS A 36 -26.87 11.52 -2.50
CA LYS A 36 -25.86 12.23 -1.72
C LYS A 36 -25.45 11.43 -0.50
N GLN A 37 -24.17 11.06 -0.48
CA GLN A 37 -23.48 10.43 0.64
C GLN A 37 -22.11 11.09 0.77
N ASP A 38 -21.56 11.10 1.98
CA ASP A 38 -20.19 11.53 2.19
C ASP A 38 -19.24 10.48 1.61
N GLN A 39 -18.17 10.93 0.97
CA GLN A 39 -17.16 10.08 0.30
C GLN A 39 -17.79 9.15 -0.75
N LEU A 40 -18.54 9.76 -1.68
CA LEU A 40 -19.33 9.03 -2.67
C LEU A 40 -18.46 8.19 -3.61
N LEU A 41 -17.23 8.64 -3.91
CA LEU A 41 -16.29 7.93 -4.77
C LEU A 41 -15.57 6.79 -4.03
N ASP A 42 -15.51 6.83 -2.70
CA ASP A 42 -14.91 5.77 -1.89
C ASP A 42 -15.93 4.61 -1.76
N ASN A 43 -15.88 3.67 -2.70
CA ASN A 43 -16.88 2.59 -2.82
C ASN A 43 -16.69 1.46 -1.82
N MET A 44 -15.51 1.32 -1.24
CA MET A 44 -15.23 0.30 -0.22
C MET A 44 -15.56 0.83 1.18
N ASP A 45 -16.18 0.01 2.02
CA ASP A 45 -16.37 0.36 3.43
C ASP A 45 -15.04 0.65 4.13
N LEU A 46 -13.99 -0.04 3.71
CA LEU A 46 -12.63 0.14 4.21
C LEU A 46 -12.03 1.52 3.86
N GLU A 47 -12.31 2.05 2.67
CA GLU A 47 -11.91 3.41 2.26
C GLU A 47 -12.56 4.46 3.17
N ARG A 48 -13.86 4.33 3.41
CA ARG A 48 -14.63 5.23 4.28
C ARG A 48 -14.19 5.19 5.73
N GLU A 49 -13.95 3.98 6.27
CA GLU A 49 -13.51 3.80 7.65
C GLU A 49 -12.11 4.37 7.91
N ARG A 50 -11.20 4.20 6.94
CA ARG A 50 -9.81 4.68 7.04
C ARG A 50 -9.63 6.11 6.55
N GLY A 51 -10.61 6.69 5.86
CA GLY A 51 -10.54 8.03 5.26
C GLY A 51 -9.51 8.13 4.13
N ILE A 52 -9.22 7.03 3.43
CA ILE A 52 -8.24 6.98 2.34
C ILE A 52 -8.87 6.34 1.10
N THR A 53 -8.60 6.89 -0.06
CA THR A 53 -8.89 6.23 -1.34
C THR A 53 -7.86 5.14 -1.58
N ILE A 54 -8.30 3.91 -1.78
CA ILE A 54 -7.46 2.74 -2.06
C ILE A 54 -7.39 2.51 -3.57
N LYS A 55 -8.53 2.66 -4.26
CA LYS A 55 -8.65 2.39 -5.67
C LYS A 55 -9.04 3.65 -6.45
N SER A 56 -8.44 3.84 -7.62
CA SER A 56 -8.80 4.93 -8.52
C SER A 56 -10.22 4.77 -9.05
N HIS A 57 -10.97 5.86 -9.10
CA HIS A 57 -12.30 5.91 -9.68
C HIS A 57 -12.39 6.98 -10.76
N ALA A 58 -12.96 6.63 -11.91
CA ALA A 58 -13.21 7.59 -12.96
C ALA A 58 -14.71 7.94 -12.99
N ILE A 59 -15.02 9.22 -13.09
CA ILE A 59 -16.40 9.70 -13.20
C ILE A 59 -16.51 10.85 -14.19
N GLN A 60 -17.52 10.77 -15.04
CA GLN A 60 -17.84 11.80 -16.03
C GLN A 60 -18.92 12.73 -15.49
N MET A 61 -18.64 14.03 -15.54
CA MET A 61 -19.55 15.13 -15.19
C MET A 61 -19.86 15.95 -16.43
N GLU A 62 -21.06 16.50 -16.53
CA GLU A 62 -21.48 17.46 -17.54
C GLU A 62 -21.66 18.81 -16.86
N TYR A 63 -21.06 19.87 -17.39
CA TYR A 63 -21.13 21.18 -16.81
C TYR A 63 -21.27 22.25 -17.88
N GLU A 64 -22.24 23.16 -17.72
CA GLU A 64 -22.47 24.27 -18.61
C GLU A 64 -21.70 25.50 -18.15
N TYR A 65 -20.83 26.03 -19.00
CA TYR A 65 -20.07 27.25 -18.73
C TYR A 65 -20.16 28.19 -19.91
N GLU A 66 -20.57 29.45 -19.69
CA GLU A 66 -20.75 30.49 -20.71
C GLU A 66 -21.61 30.02 -21.92
N GLY A 67 -22.64 29.20 -21.67
CA GLY A 67 -23.55 28.67 -22.69
C GLY A 67 -22.96 27.55 -23.53
N GLN A 68 -21.85 26.98 -23.15
CA GLN A 68 -21.24 25.79 -23.74
C GLN A 68 -21.25 24.64 -22.75
N GLU A 69 -21.58 23.45 -23.24
CA GLU A 69 -21.54 22.22 -22.45
C GLU A 69 -20.13 21.62 -22.50
N TYR A 70 -19.58 21.32 -21.33
CA TYR A 70 -18.29 20.66 -21.13
C TYR A 70 -18.46 19.30 -20.51
N ILE A 71 -17.61 18.38 -20.94
CA ILE A 71 -17.46 17.04 -20.36
C ILE A 71 -16.22 17.07 -19.49
N LEU A 72 -16.39 16.85 -18.20
CA LEU A 72 -15.33 16.82 -17.20
C LEU A 72 -15.15 15.38 -16.72
N ASN A 73 -14.05 14.75 -17.07
CA ASN A 73 -13.70 13.41 -16.62
C ASN A 73 -12.74 13.53 -15.43
N LEU A 74 -13.25 13.27 -14.23
CA LEU A 74 -12.44 13.19 -13.01
C LEU A 74 -11.94 11.77 -12.85
N ILE A 75 -10.62 11.62 -12.68
CA ILE A 75 -9.99 10.36 -12.26
C ILE A 75 -9.50 10.58 -10.84
N ASP A 76 -10.21 10.04 -9.86
CA ASP A 76 -9.82 10.12 -8.45
C ASP A 76 -8.64 9.21 -8.16
N THR A 77 -7.64 9.69 -7.40
CA THR A 77 -6.38 9.00 -7.17
C THR A 77 -6.18 8.68 -5.69
N PRO A 78 -5.53 7.55 -5.33
CA PRO A 78 -5.07 7.33 -3.98
C PRO A 78 -4.12 8.44 -3.50
N GLY A 79 -4.10 8.71 -2.19
CA GLY A 79 -3.20 9.71 -1.60
C GLY A 79 -1.99 9.12 -0.86
N HIS A 80 -1.88 7.79 -0.74
CA HIS A 80 -0.85 7.13 0.07
C HIS A 80 0.33 6.64 -0.78
N VAL A 81 1.55 6.70 -0.22
CA VAL A 81 2.79 6.27 -0.91
C VAL A 81 2.75 4.83 -1.41
N ASP A 82 2.14 3.90 -0.68
CA ASP A 82 2.00 2.51 -1.10
C ASP A 82 1.23 2.36 -2.43
N PHE A 83 0.41 3.36 -2.78
CA PHE A 83 -0.39 3.39 -4.01
C PHE A 83 0.14 4.37 -5.07
N SER A 84 1.39 4.81 -4.97
CA SER A 84 2.00 5.74 -5.94
C SER A 84 1.91 5.25 -7.39
N TYR A 85 1.92 3.93 -7.57
CA TYR A 85 1.74 3.30 -8.87
C TYR A 85 0.34 3.54 -9.47
N GLU A 86 -0.73 3.51 -8.67
CA GLU A 86 -2.08 3.84 -9.13
C GLU A 86 -2.23 5.33 -9.43
N VAL A 87 -1.55 6.18 -8.63
CA VAL A 87 -1.46 7.62 -8.90
C VAL A 87 -0.82 7.88 -10.26
N SER A 88 0.32 7.26 -10.55
CA SER A 88 1.03 7.41 -11.83
C SER A 88 0.15 7.02 -13.03
N ARG A 89 -0.62 5.93 -12.93
CA ARG A 89 -1.55 5.50 -13.99
C ARG A 89 -2.68 6.50 -14.24
N SER A 90 -3.25 7.02 -13.16
CA SER A 90 -4.33 7.99 -13.23
C SER A 90 -3.85 9.32 -13.83
N ILE A 91 -2.65 9.76 -13.44
CA ILE A 91 -1.98 10.94 -13.98
C ILE A 91 -1.77 10.81 -15.50
N ALA A 92 -1.26 9.67 -15.97
CA ALA A 92 -1.02 9.43 -17.40
C ALA A 92 -2.30 9.43 -18.26
N ALA A 93 -3.48 9.32 -17.66
CA ALA A 93 -4.76 9.41 -18.35
C ALA A 93 -5.35 10.84 -18.36
N CYS A 94 -4.65 11.85 -17.85
CA CYS A 94 -5.14 13.22 -17.68
C CYS A 94 -4.30 14.23 -18.44
N GLU A 95 -4.88 15.43 -18.69
CA GLU A 95 -4.18 16.63 -19.17
C GLU A 95 -3.92 17.64 -18.05
N GLY A 96 -4.56 17.49 -16.89
CA GLY A 96 -4.36 18.41 -15.77
C GLY A 96 -4.64 17.76 -14.43
N THR A 97 -4.25 18.46 -13.37
CA THR A 97 -4.46 18.00 -12.00
C THR A 97 -4.81 19.15 -11.07
N LEU A 98 -5.68 18.85 -10.10
CA LEU A 98 -5.89 19.73 -8.94
C LEU A 98 -4.89 19.32 -7.85
N LEU A 99 -4.00 20.23 -7.48
CA LEU A 99 -3.08 20.04 -6.35
C LEU A 99 -3.74 20.65 -5.10
N ILE A 100 -4.24 19.76 -4.21
CA ILE A 100 -4.91 20.19 -2.99
C ILE A 100 -3.92 20.31 -1.84
N VAL A 101 -3.88 21.49 -1.21
CA VAL A 101 -3.08 21.77 -0.02
C VAL A 101 -4.02 22.23 1.11
N ASP A 102 -3.87 21.65 2.30
CA ASP A 102 -4.62 22.03 3.49
C ASP A 102 -4.11 23.35 4.07
N ALA A 103 -4.99 24.34 4.24
CA ALA A 103 -4.66 25.66 4.76
C ALA A 103 -4.13 25.68 6.20
N ALA A 104 -4.28 24.58 6.95
CA ALA A 104 -3.77 24.43 8.32
C ALA A 104 -2.48 23.61 8.40
N GLN A 105 -2.28 22.65 7.46
CA GLN A 105 -1.14 21.73 7.47
C GLN A 105 -0.05 22.13 6.46
N SER A 106 -0.40 22.93 5.42
CA SER A 106 0.47 23.36 4.33
C SER A 106 1.07 22.17 3.55
N ILE A 107 2.16 22.37 2.81
CA ILE A 107 2.83 21.39 1.95
C ILE A 107 3.38 20.23 2.76
N GLN A 108 3.13 19.02 2.28
CA GLN A 108 3.56 17.76 2.90
C GLN A 108 4.41 16.94 1.90
N ALA A 109 5.13 15.90 2.36
CA ALA A 109 6.04 15.13 1.50
C ALA A 109 5.34 14.53 0.28
N GLN A 110 4.16 13.92 0.47
CA GLN A 110 3.38 13.36 -0.64
C GLN A 110 2.86 14.42 -1.62
N THR A 111 2.64 15.66 -1.15
CA THR A 111 2.30 16.79 -2.05
C THR A 111 3.41 17.01 -3.06
N ILE A 112 4.67 17.00 -2.60
CA ILE A 112 5.85 17.20 -3.46
C ILE A 112 6.06 16.01 -4.40
N SER A 113 5.99 14.77 -3.89
CA SER A 113 6.18 13.58 -4.72
C SER A 113 5.14 13.47 -5.83
N ASN A 114 3.86 13.70 -5.49
CA ASN A 114 2.78 13.69 -6.48
C ASN A 114 2.89 14.86 -7.47
N LEU A 115 3.39 16.02 -7.02
CA LEU A 115 3.68 17.15 -7.90
C LEU A 115 4.74 16.79 -8.95
N TYR A 116 5.84 16.14 -8.53
CA TYR A 116 6.86 15.71 -9.49
C TYR A 116 6.32 14.70 -10.51
N LEU A 117 5.49 13.74 -10.09
CA LEU A 117 4.82 12.82 -11.01
C LEU A 117 3.93 13.55 -12.02
N ALA A 118 3.23 14.60 -11.59
CA ALA A 118 2.41 15.42 -12.48
C ALA A 118 3.25 16.21 -13.48
N LEU A 119 4.40 16.77 -13.03
CA LEU A 119 5.33 17.51 -13.89
C LEU A 119 6.04 16.60 -14.91
N GLU A 120 6.41 15.38 -14.52
CA GLU A 120 7.00 14.38 -15.43
C GLU A 120 6.04 13.96 -16.56
N ASN A 121 4.73 14.10 -16.33
CA ASN A 121 3.68 13.81 -17.31
C ASN A 121 3.14 15.08 -18.00
N ASP A 122 3.83 16.23 -17.88
CA ASP A 122 3.46 17.52 -18.49
C ASP A 122 2.02 17.97 -18.18
N LEU A 123 1.49 17.66 -16.99
CA LEU A 123 0.14 18.09 -16.62
C LEU A 123 0.05 19.58 -16.27
N GLU A 124 -1.05 20.22 -16.67
CA GLU A 124 -1.42 21.53 -16.14
C GLU A 124 -1.81 21.40 -14.66
N ILE A 125 -1.15 22.19 -13.79
CA ILE A 125 -1.35 22.11 -12.33
C ILE A 125 -2.20 23.29 -11.87
N ILE A 126 -3.34 22.99 -11.22
CA ILE A 126 -4.20 23.98 -10.61
C ILE A 126 -4.07 23.86 -9.09
N PRO A 127 -3.40 24.80 -8.42
CA PRO A 127 -3.28 24.78 -6.96
C PRO A 127 -4.58 25.19 -6.28
N VAL A 128 -5.02 24.38 -5.32
CA VAL A 128 -6.23 24.60 -4.53
C VAL A 128 -5.86 24.60 -3.05
N LEU A 129 -6.08 25.73 -2.38
CA LEU A 129 -5.92 25.88 -0.94
C LEU A 129 -7.23 25.50 -0.25
N ASN A 130 -7.30 24.27 0.26
CA ASN A 130 -8.50 23.71 0.87
C ASN A 130 -8.59 23.97 2.37
N LYS A 131 -9.79 23.81 2.93
CA LYS A 131 -10.11 23.97 4.34
C LYS A 131 -9.87 25.36 4.90
N VAL A 132 -10.08 26.41 4.10
CA VAL A 132 -9.94 27.80 4.54
C VAL A 132 -10.98 28.20 5.60
N ASP A 133 -11.99 27.39 5.82
CA ASP A 133 -13.02 27.55 6.84
C ASP A 133 -12.57 27.16 8.27
N LEU A 134 -11.43 26.49 8.41
CA LEU A 134 -10.94 26.06 9.72
C LEU A 134 -10.39 27.25 10.54
N PRO A 135 -10.65 27.31 11.86
CA PRO A 135 -10.07 28.34 12.71
C PRO A 135 -8.54 28.32 12.79
N SER A 136 -7.93 27.16 12.49
CA SER A 136 -6.47 26.95 12.46
C SER A 136 -5.85 27.23 11.10
N ALA A 137 -6.65 27.59 10.08
CA ALA A 137 -6.15 27.88 8.75
C ALA A 137 -5.27 29.15 8.75
N ASN A 138 -4.19 29.09 8.01
CA ASN A 138 -3.33 30.27 7.73
C ASN A 138 -3.20 30.44 6.20
N PRO A 139 -4.25 30.98 5.54
CA PRO A 139 -4.29 31.04 4.08
C PRO A 139 -3.16 31.86 3.46
N GLU A 140 -2.72 32.95 4.10
CA GLU A 140 -1.67 33.82 3.55
C GLU A 140 -0.33 33.08 3.51
N GLU A 141 0.12 32.53 4.63
CA GLU A 141 1.39 31.79 4.72
C GLU A 141 1.41 30.56 3.78
N VAL A 142 0.31 29.79 3.74
CA VAL A 142 0.25 28.58 2.91
C VAL A 142 0.16 28.94 1.42
N THR A 143 -0.47 30.04 1.07
CA THR A 143 -0.45 30.54 -0.32
C THR A 143 0.97 30.89 -0.75
N ASP A 144 1.73 31.60 0.10
CA ASP A 144 3.13 31.92 -0.16
C ASP A 144 3.98 30.66 -0.33
N ASP A 145 3.79 29.63 0.54
CA ASP A 145 4.44 28.32 0.42
C ASP A 145 4.15 27.66 -0.95
N ILE A 146 2.89 27.73 -1.43
CA ILE A 146 2.48 27.16 -2.73
C ILE A 146 3.10 27.93 -3.89
N VAL A 147 3.10 29.26 -3.80
CA VAL A 147 3.69 30.15 -4.81
C VAL A 147 5.19 29.87 -4.94
N ASP A 148 5.89 29.74 -3.82
CA ASP A 148 7.33 29.42 -3.81
C ASP A 148 7.61 28.03 -4.40
N LEU A 149 6.74 27.03 -4.11
CA LEU A 149 6.90 25.67 -4.62
C LEU A 149 6.67 25.57 -6.14
N LEU A 150 5.62 26.21 -6.65
CA LEU A 150 5.19 26.09 -8.04
C LEU A 150 5.77 27.18 -8.96
N GLY A 151 6.28 28.27 -8.41
CA GLY A 151 6.69 29.44 -9.18
C GLY A 151 5.50 30.15 -9.87
N CYS A 152 4.29 29.99 -9.35
CA CYS A 152 3.07 30.61 -9.88
C CYS A 152 2.76 31.96 -9.23
N HIS A 153 1.69 32.63 -9.64
CA HIS A 153 1.24 33.87 -8.99
C HIS A 153 0.24 33.56 -7.86
N THR A 154 0.16 34.47 -6.88
CA THR A 154 -0.80 34.35 -5.76
C THR A 154 -2.25 34.22 -6.24
N GLU A 155 -2.58 34.87 -7.35
CA GLU A 155 -3.92 34.83 -7.97
C GLU A 155 -4.27 33.46 -8.59
N ASP A 156 -3.26 32.63 -8.86
CA ASP A 156 -3.44 31.29 -9.42
C ASP A 156 -3.90 30.28 -8.37
N VAL A 157 -3.64 30.55 -7.08
CA VAL A 157 -4.02 29.70 -5.95
C VAL A 157 -5.49 29.93 -5.61
N ILE A 158 -6.31 28.89 -5.71
CA ILE A 158 -7.76 29.00 -5.50
C ILE A 158 -8.11 28.62 -4.06
N PRO A 159 -8.57 29.59 -3.22
CA PRO A 159 -9.03 29.28 -1.88
C PRO A 159 -10.39 28.56 -1.93
N ALA A 160 -10.51 27.46 -1.21
CA ALA A 160 -11.68 26.60 -1.22
C ALA A 160 -11.97 25.95 0.15
N SER A 161 -13.17 25.43 0.28
CA SER A 161 -13.58 24.56 1.36
C SER A 161 -14.48 23.45 0.83
N GLY A 162 -13.97 22.22 0.78
CA GLY A 162 -14.75 21.04 0.43
C GLY A 162 -15.94 20.84 1.38
N LYS A 163 -15.84 21.27 2.64
CA LYS A 163 -16.91 21.16 3.63
C LYS A 163 -18.07 22.11 3.34
N THR A 164 -17.80 23.36 3.02
CA THR A 164 -18.82 24.41 2.85
C THR A 164 -19.24 24.63 1.40
N GLY A 165 -18.45 24.12 0.43
CA GLY A 165 -18.63 24.38 -1.00
C GLY A 165 -18.04 25.71 -1.47
N PHE A 166 -17.39 26.48 -0.60
CA PHE A 166 -16.73 27.72 -0.97
C PHE A 166 -15.62 27.49 -2.00
N GLY A 167 -15.59 28.32 -3.05
CA GLY A 167 -14.57 28.29 -4.09
C GLY A 167 -14.72 27.22 -5.15
N VAL A 168 -15.68 26.29 -5.05
CA VAL A 168 -15.88 25.16 -5.99
C VAL A 168 -16.17 25.64 -7.41
N GLU A 169 -16.99 26.68 -7.58
CA GLU A 169 -17.27 27.27 -8.88
C GLU A 169 -16.02 27.81 -9.58
N LYS A 170 -15.13 28.46 -8.82
CA LYS A 170 -13.83 28.94 -9.34
C LYS A 170 -12.91 27.79 -9.76
N ILE A 171 -12.96 26.66 -9.04
CA ILE A 171 -12.20 25.47 -9.42
C ILE A 171 -12.71 24.92 -10.74
N LEU A 172 -14.04 24.79 -10.93
CA LEU A 172 -14.64 24.35 -12.19
C LEU A 172 -14.30 25.28 -13.35
N GLU A 173 -14.36 26.60 -13.11
CA GLU A 173 -13.92 27.61 -14.07
C GLU A 173 -12.45 27.43 -14.46
N ALA A 174 -11.56 27.24 -13.47
CA ALA A 174 -10.14 27.03 -13.72
C ALA A 174 -9.87 25.73 -14.49
N ILE A 175 -10.57 24.63 -14.18
CA ILE A 175 -10.49 23.38 -14.93
C ILE A 175 -10.81 23.63 -16.42
N ILE A 176 -11.89 24.35 -16.71
CA ILE A 176 -12.30 24.61 -18.08
C ILE A 176 -11.31 25.50 -18.81
N LYS A 177 -10.81 26.55 -18.15
CA LYS A 177 -9.96 27.58 -18.78
C LYS A 177 -8.50 27.17 -18.89
N ARG A 178 -7.95 26.47 -17.88
CA ARG A 178 -6.51 26.19 -17.79
C ARG A 178 -6.15 24.80 -18.32
N ILE A 179 -6.95 23.77 -18.01
CA ILE A 179 -6.63 22.42 -18.50
C ILE A 179 -6.86 22.37 -20.02
N PRO A 180 -5.86 21.96 -20.81
CA PRO A 180 -6.01 21.84 -22.25
C PRO A 180 -7.03 20.75 -22.61
N ALA A 181 -7.62 20.89 -23.78
CA ALA A 181 -8.45 19.81 -24.33
C ALA A 181 -7.54 18.64 -24.74
N PRO A 182 -8.02 17.38 -24.65
CA PRO A 182 -7.23 16.22 -25.07
C PRO A 182 -6.84 16.35 -26.54
N GLU A 183 -5.61 15.98 -26.84
CA GLU A 183 -5.09 15.90 -28.20
C GLU A 183 -5.30 14.50 -28.76
N GLY A 184 -5.40 14.37 -30.10
CA GLY A 184 -5.52 13.10 -30.80
C GLY A 184 -6.19 13.26 -32.16
N ASN A 185 -6.13 12.20 -32.98
CA ASN A 185 -6.70 12.16 -34.32
C ASN A 185 -7.91 11.22 -34.39
N PRO A 186 -9.15 11.75 -34.52
CA PRO A 186 -10.36 10.93 -34.60
C PRO A 186 -10.44 10.00 -35.83
N GLU A 187 -9.70 10.31 -36.90
CA GLU A 187 -9.68 9.54 -38.14
C GLU A 187 -8.56 8.49 -38.20
N ALA A 188 -7.69 8.46 -37.17
CA ALA A 188 -6.62 7.46 -37.08
C ALA A 188 -7.15 6.11 -36.59
N PRO A 189 -6.40 5.02 -36.76
CA PRO A 189 -6.72 3.73 -36.16
C PRO A 189 -6.88 3.85 -34.62
N LEU A 190 -7.79 3.04 -34.06
CA LEU A 190 -8.03 3.03 -32.61
C LEU A 190 -6.74 2.84 -31.83
N LYS A 191 -6.48 3.75 -30.90
CA LYS A 191 -5.40 3.72 -29.93
C LYS A 191 -5.95 4.18 -28.59
N ALA A 192 -6.09 3.27 -27.63
CA ALA A 192 -6.61 3.59 -26.32
C ALA A 192 -5.73 3.00 -25.21
N LEU A 193 -5.51 3.76 -24.14
CA LEU A 193 -4.72 3.38 -22.98
C LEU A 193 -5.61 2.76 -21.91
N ILE A 194 -5.26 1.58 -21.42
CA ILE A 194 -5.88 0.98 -20.24
C ILE A 194 -5.20 1.57 -19.01
N PHE A 195 -5.94 2.31 -18.18
CA PHE A 195 -5.38 2.85 -16.93
C PHE A 195 -5.82 2.09 -15.68
N ASP A 196 -6.96 1.33 -15.74
CA ASP A 196 -7.40 0.48 -14.62
C ASP A 196 -8.30 -0.67 -15.11
N SER A 197 -8.55 -1.66 -14.25
CA SER A 197 -9.48 -2.75 -14.49
C SER A 197 -10.10 -3.27 -13.19
N VAL A 198 -11.36 -3.73 -13.28
CA VAL A 198 -12.12 -4.30 -12.18
C VAL A 198 -12.73 -5.62 -12.59
N TYR A 199 -12.62 -6.62 -11.74
CA TYR A 199 -13.28 -7.89 -11.96
C TYR A 199 -14.71 -7.91 -11.42
N ASN A 200 -15.64 -8.25 -12.27
CA ASN A 200 -17.03 -8.48 -11.92
C ASN A 200 -17.37 -9.97 -12.13
N SER A 201 -17.88 -10.62 -11.09
CA SER A 201 -18.17 -12.07 -11.14
C SER A 201 -19.18 -12.47 -12.22
N TYR A 202 -20.05 -11.56 -12.66
CA TYR A 202 -21.09 -11.82 -13.66
C TYR A 202 -20.67 -11.41 -15.07
N ARG A 203 -19.90 -10.32 -15.20
CA ARG A 203 -19.57 -9.68 -16.48
C ARG A 203 -18.13 -9.93 -16.95
N GLY A 204 -17.28 -10.49 -16.06
CA GLY A 204 -15.85 -10.64 -16.29
C GLY A 204 -15.07 -9.36 -15.96
N ILE A 205 -13.95 -9.14 -16.66
CA ILE A 205 -13.11 -7.96 -16.43
C ILE A 205 -13.73 -6.76 -17.15
N GLU A 206 -13.98 -5.73 -16.36
CA GLU A 206 -14.35 -4.39 -16.82
C GLU A 206 -13.07 -3.56 -16.92
N THR A 207 -12.73 -3.12 -18.11
CA THR A 207 -11.50 -2.39 -18.41
C THR A 207 -11.80 -0.92 -18.52
N TYR A 208 -11.09 -0.06 -17.78
CA TYR A 208 -11.19 1.39 -17.86
C TYR A 208 -10.10 1.93 -18.76
N PHE A 209 -10.48 2.73 -19.73
CA PHE A 209 -9.57 3.19 -20.76
C PHE A 209 -9.83 4.64 -21.15
N ARG A 210 -8.80 5.26 -21.73
CA ARG A 210 -8.86 6.55 -22.40
C ARG A 210 -8.56 6.35 -23.88
N VAL A 211 -9.39 6.92 -24.75
CA VAL A 211 -9.14 6.92 -26.19
C VAL A 211 -8.19 8.06 -26.55
N ILE A 212 -7.03 7.73 -27.09
CA ILE A 212 -6.05 8.70 -27.60
C ILE A 212 -6.37 9.05 -29.04
N ASP A 213 -6.47 8.04 -29.92
CA ASP A 213 -6.80 8.20 -31.35
C ASP A 213 -7.97 7.31 -31.75
N GLY A 214 -8.70 7.71 -32.77
CA GLY A 214 -9.79 6.96 -33.34
C GLY A 214 -11.03 6.88 -32.46
N SER A 215 -11.74 5.75 -32.51
CA SER A 215 -12.89 5.47 -31.65
C SER A 215 -13.07 3.98 -31.43
N ILE A 216 -13.77 3.61 -30.36
CA ILE A 216 -14.16 2.25 -30.06
C ILE A 216 -15.69 2.13 -30.09
N LYS A 217 -16.21 1.12 -30.80
CA LYS A 217 -17.64 0.89 -30.96
C LYS A 217 -18.08 -0.40 -30.29
N LYS A 218 -19.34 -0.43 -29.86
CA LYS A 218 -19.97 -1.65 -29.39
C LYS A 218 -19.93 -2.74 -30.48
N ASN A 219 -19.61 -3.98 -30.09
CA ASN A 219 -19.43 -5.15 -30.96
C ASN A 219 -18.24 -5.06 -31.94
N GLN A 220 -17.34 -4.07 -31.80
CA GLN A 220 -16.12 -4.01 -32.59
C GLN A 220 -15.13 -5.10 -32.14
N ARG A 221 -14.39 -5.69 -33.08
CA ARG A 221 -13.28 -6.56 -32.74
C ARG A 221 -12.05 -5.72 -32.42
N ILE A 222 -11.56 -5.89 -31.22
CA ILE A 222 -10.40 -5.18 -30.69
C ILE A 222 -9.27 -6.15 -30.37
N LYS A 223 -8.08 -5.62 -30.25
CA LYS A 223 -6.87 -6.35 -29.92
C LYS A 223 -6.13 -5.65 -28.77
N PHE A 224 -5.73 -6.42 -27.76
CA PHE A 224 -4.81 -5.99 -26.72
C PHE A 224 -3.37 -6.21 -27.19
N MET A 225 -2.58 -5.16 -27.28
CA MET A 225 -1.26 -5.23 -27.94
C MET A 225 -0.24 -6.04 -27.11
N ALA A 226 -0.19 -5.89 -25.79
CA ALA A 226 0.76 -6.60 -24.95
C ALA A 226 0.53 -8.11 -24.91
N THR A 227 -0.74 -8.55 -24.91
CA THR A 227 -1.07 -9.97 -24.89
C THR A 227 -1.29 -10.56 -26.28
N ASN A 228 -1.36 -9.71 -27.30
CA ASN A 228 -1.64 -10.06 -28.70
C ASN A 228 -2.95 -10.86 -28.90
N LYS A 229 -3.93 -10.66 -28.00
CA LYS A 229 -5.23 -11.35 -28.04
C LYS A 229 -6.32 -10.46 -28.56
N GLU A 230 -7.29 -11.06 -29.25
CA GLU A 230 -8.43 -10.38 -29.86
C GLU A 230 -9.74 -10.74 -29.14
N TYR A 231 -10.58 -9.74 -28.93
CA TYR A 231 -11.88 -9.89 -28.27
C TYR A 231 -12.95 -9.03 -28.97
N GLY A 232 -14.22 -9.34 -28.70
CA GLY A 232 -15.33 -8.44 -29.04
C GLY A 232 -15.51 -7.40 -27.94
N ALA A 233 -15.76 -6.16 -28.31
CA ALA A 233 -16.20 -5.11 -27.40
C ALA A 233 -17.70 -5.27 -27.12
N ASP A 234 -18.09 -6.23 -26.29
CA ASP A 234 -19.49 -6.58 -26.05
C ASP A 234 -20.30 -5.38 -25.53
N GLU A 235 -19.67 -4.56 -24.70
CA GLU A 235 -20.24 -3.32 -24.19
C GLU A 235 -19.16 -2.26 -24.04
N VAL A 236 -19.49 -1.03 -24.43
CA VAL A 236 -18.69 0.17 -24.19
C VAL A 236 -19.57 1.26 -23.62
N GLY A 237 -19.02 2.13 -22.80
CA GLY A 237 -19.78 3.21 -22.19
C GLY A 237 -18.93 4.19 -21.39
N THR A 238 -19.59 5.15 -20.76
CA THR A 238 -18.98 6.14 -19.89
C THR A 238 -19.33 5.87 -18.44
N LEU A 239 -18.46 6.32 -17.54
CA LEU A 239 -18.61 6.16 -16.11
C LEU A 239 -19.24 7.44 -15.54
N LYS A 240 -20.51 7.39 -15.23
CA LYS A 240 -21.19 8.34 -14.31
C LYS A 240 -21.25 7.68 -12.93
N LEU A 241 -22.14 8.06 -12.05
CA LEU A 241 -22.38 7.30 -10.80
C LEU A 241 -22.70 5.82 -11.06
N SER A 242 -23.33 5.55 -12.18
CA SER A 242 -23.53 4.23 -12.75
C SER A 242 -22.96 4.18 -14.18
N GLN A 243 -22.67 3.00 -14.64
CA GLN A 243 -22.22 2.79 -16.02
C GLN A 243 -23.33 3.17 -17.02
N VAL A 244 -23.00 4.02 -17.99
CA VAL A 244 -23.91 4.45 -19.05
C VAL A 244 -23.44 3.88 -20.37
N ILE A 245 -24.21 2.94 -20.91
CA ILE A 245 -23.89 2.26 -22.17
C ILE A 245 -23.95 3.27 -23.32
N LYS A 246 -22.92 3.28 -24.15
CA LYS A 246 -22.83 4.08 -25.39
C LYS A 246 -22.67 3.16 -26.59
N GLN A 247 -22.95 3.68 -27.78
CA GLN A 247 -22.66 2.97 -29.02
C GLN A 247 -21.21 3.14 -29.47
N GLU A 248 -20.59 4.24 -29.08
CA GLU A 248 -19.25 4.62 -29.46
C GLU A 248 -18.63 5.51 -28.39
N ILE A 249 -17.32 5.33 -28.11
CA ILE A 249 -16.48 6.22 -27.31
C ILE A 249 -15.42 6.78 -28.25
N LYS A 250 -15.22 8.09 -28.23
CA LYS A 250 -14.41 8.83 -29.20
C LYS A 250 -13.10 9.32 -28.61
N THR A 251 -12.21 9.78 -29.48
CA THR A 251 -10.93 10.41 -29.14
C THR A 251 -11.11 11.46 -28.03
N GLY A 252 -10.28 11.33 -26.98
CA GLY A 252 -10.26 12.20 -25.81
C GLY A 252 -11.19 11.76 -24.68
N ASP A 253 -12.15 10.86 -24.92
CA ASP A 253 -13.07 10.39 -23.90
C ASP A 253 -12.45 9.31 -23.02
N VAL A 254 -12.91 9.27 -21.77
CA VAL A 254 -12.68 8.21 -20.80
C VAL A 254 -13.91 7.31 -20.74
N GLY A 255 -13.70 6.00 -20.77
CA GLY A 255 -14.80 5.05 -20.78
C GLY A 255 -14.46 3.69 -20.19
N TYR A 256 -15.42 2.80 -20.20
CA TYR A 256 -15.26 1.41 -19.83
C TYR A 256 -15.59 0.46 -20.98
N LEU A 257 -14.99 -0.72 -20.91
CA LEU A 257 -15.12 -1.79 -21.89
C LEU A 257 -15.37 -3.12 -21.19
N ILE A 258 -16.28 -3.91 -21.71
CA ILE A 258 -16.53 -5.29 -21.31
C ILE A 258 -16.33 -6.20 -22.50
N THR A 259 -15.51 -7.22 -22.32
CA THR A 259 -15.13 -8.20 -23.34
C THR A 259 -15.41 -9.64 -22.92
N GLY A 260 -16.02 -9.87 -21.74
CA GLY A 260 -16.27 -11.20 -21.20
C GLY A 260 -15.02 -11.97 -20.76
N ILE A 261 -13.86 -11.33 -20.69
CA ILE A 261 -12.60 -11.94 -20.20
C ILE A 261 -12.74 -12.27 -18.71
N LYS A 262 -12.33 -13.47 -18.32
CA LYS A 262 -12.40 -13.95 -16.93
C LYS A 262 -11.03 -14.14 -16.27
N THR A 263 -9.97 -13.99 -17.03
CA THR A 263 -8.59 -14.26 -16.58
C THR A 263 -7.80 -12.96 -16.53
N ALA A 264 -7.34 -12.54 -15.34
CA ALA A 264 -6.60 -11.28 -15.15
C ALA A 264 -5.35 -11.16 -16.04
N LYS A 265 -4.67 -12.26 -16.30
CA LYS A 265 -3.44 -12.28 -17.13
C LYS A 265 -3.69 -11.88 -18.60
N GLU A 266 -4.92 -11.78 -19.02
CA GLU A 266 -5.30 -11.43 -20.41
C GLU A 266 -5.51 -9.93 -20.60
N VAL A 267 -5.68 -9.17 -19.51
CA VAL A 267 -5.79 -7.70 -19.52
C VAL A 267 -4.67 -7.14 -18.64
N LYS A 268 -3.76 -6.41 -19.26
CA LYS A 268 -2.67 -5.75 -18.54
C LYS A 268 -2.98 -4.25 -18.45
N VAL A 269 -2.95 -3.69 -17.26
CA VAL A 269 -3.04 -2.24 -17.09
C VAL A 269 -1.78 -1.59 -17.68
N GLY A 270 -1.96 -0.49 -18.43
CA GLY A 270 -0.90 0.11 -19.25
C GLY A 270 -0.82 -0.45 -20.67
N ASP A 271 -1.64 -1.47 -21.02
CA ASP A 271 -1.70 -1.99 -22.38
C ASP A 271 -2.47 -1.04 -23.32
N THR A 272 -2.20 -1.18 -24.60
CA THR A 272 -2.87 -0.45 -25.68
C THR A 272 -3.96 -1.31 -26.30
N ILE A 273 -5.17 -0.76 -26.36
CA ILE A 273 -6.29 -1.33 -27.14
C ILE A 273 -6.24 -0.75 -28.54
N THR A 274 -6.31 -1.61 -29.55
CA THR A 274 -6.41 -1.22 -30.96
C THR A 274 -7.50 -2.00 -31.69
N ASP A 275 -7.85 -1.59 -32.92
CA ASP A 275 -8.74 -2.36 -33.79
C ASP A 275 -8.05 -3.63 -34.28
N ALA A 276 -8.78 -4.75 -34.31
CA ALA A 276 -8.18 -6.02 -34.74
C ALA A 276 -7.90 -6.09 -36.26
N LYS A 277 -8.60 -5.28 -37.08
CA LYS A 277 -8.45 -5.25 -38.54
C LYS A 277 -7.43 -4.18 -38.97
N GLU A 278 -7.52 -3.00 -38.35
CA GLU A 278 -6.70 -1.83 -38.65
C GLU A 278 -5.91 -1.45 -37.38
N ALA A 279 -5.00 -2.34 -36.98
CA ALA A 279 -4.19 -2.15 -35.78
C ALA A 279 -3.23 -0.97 -35.95
N THR A 280 -3.12 -0.14 -34.88
CA THR A 280 -2.02 0.83 -34.80
C THR A 280 -0.68 0.13 -34.76
N GLN A 281 0.36 0.76 -35.31
CA GLN A 281 1.71 0.21 -35.31
C GLN A 281 2.45 0.48 -33.99
N ASP A 282 2.14 1.61 -33.35
CA ASP A 282 2.83 2.08 -32.16
C ASP A 282 1.95 1.85 -30.93
N SER A 283 2.44 1.07 -29.97
CA SER A 283 1.83 1.00 -28.64
C SER A 283 2.08 2.31 -27.87
N ILE A 284 1.16 2.63 -26.98
CA ILE A 284 1.41 3.66 -25.97
C ILE A 284 2.50 3.12 -25.04
N GLU A 285 3.41 3.98 -24.61
CA GLU A 285 4.35 3.60 -23.54
C GLU A 285 3.56 3.11 -22.34
N GLY A 286 3.74 1.83 -22.02
CA GLY A 286 3.02 1.19 -20.92
C GLY A 286 3.66 1.55 -19.57
N PHE A 287 2.95 1.20 -18.52
CA PHE A 287 3.49 1.34 -17.16
C PHE A 287 4.51 0.24 -16.88
N GLU A 288 5.51 0.58 -16.08
CA GLU A 288 6.44 -0.42 -15.55
C GLU A 288 5.71 -1.46 -14.69
N ASP A 289 6.19 -2.71 -14.73
CA ASP A 289 5.65 -3.75 -13.85
C ASP A 289 6.00 -3.41 -12.40
N VAL A 290 4.99 -3.37 -11.56
CA VAL A 290 5.16 -3.07 -10.13
C VAL A 290 5.90 -4.20 -9.45
N LYS A 291 7.00 -3.87 -8.79
CA LYS A 291 7.76 -4.82 -8.00
C LYS A 291 7.33 -4.73 -6.54
N PRO A 292 6.89 -5.85 -5.95
CA PRO A 292 6.59 -5.86 -4.52
C PRO A 292 7.83 -5.50 -3.71
N MET A 293 7.62 -4.71 -2.65
CA MET A 293 8.69 -4.29 -1.74
C MET A 293 8.65 -5.03 -0.40
N VAL A 294 7.47 -5.46 0.02
CA VAL A 294 7.25 -6.16 1.28
C VAL A 294 6.68 -7.55 1.01
N PHE A 295 7.22 -8.56 1.68
CA PHE A 295 6.81 -9.95 1.53
C PHE A 295 6.35 -10.53 2.86
N ALA A 296 5.20 -11.20 2.88
CA ALA A 296 4.72 -11.94 4.04
C ALA A 296 4.04 -13.24 3.60
N GLY A 297 4.07 -14.24 4.48
CA GLY A 297 3.27 -15.44 4.28
C GLY A 297 1.84 -15.21 4.78
N ILE A 298 0.84 -15.64 4.02
CA ILE A 298 -0.57 -15.65 4.42
C ILE A 298 -1.02 -17.12 4.51
N TYR A 299 -1.52 -17.51 5.67
CA TYR A 299 -1.96 -18.87 5.97
C TYR A 299 -3.38 -18.85 6.50
N PRO A 300 -4.22 -19.82 6.14
CA PRO A 300 -5.54 -19.96 6.76
C PRO A 300 -5.39 -20.37 8.22
N VAL A 301 -6.34 -19.97 9.07
CA VAL A 301 -6.36 -20.41 10.48
C VAL A 301 -6.64 -21.91 10.56
N ASP A 302 -7.56 -22.39 9.73
CA ASP A 302 -7.82 -23.82 9.57
C ASP A 302 -7.14 -24.31 8.27
N THR A 303 -6.34 -25.36 8.39
CA THR A 303 -5.60 -25.91 7.24
C THR A 303 -6.49 -26.49 6.15
N GLU A 304 -7.74 -26.83 6.47
CA GLU A 304 -8.74 -27.32 5.50
C GLU A 304 -9.19 -26.19 4.55
N ASP A 305 -9.08 -24.94 4.94
CA ASP A 305 -9.51 -23.75 4.16
C ASP A 305 -8.49 -23.31 3.09
N TYR A 306 -7.41 -24.08 2.88
CA TYR A 306 -6.35 -23.69 1.92
C TYR A 306 -6.86 -23.44 0.50
N GLU A 307 -7.74 -24.30 -0.03
CA GLU A 307 -8.28 -24.14 -1.38
C GLU A 307 -9.26 -22.96 -1.47
N GLU A 308 -9.97 -22.64 -0.40
CA GLU A 308 -10.83 -21.47 -0.33
C GLU A 308 -10.00 -20.17 -0.26
N LEU A 309 -8.90 -20.18 0.53
CA LEU A 309 -7.93 -19.09 0.55
C LEU A 309 -7.32 -18.86 -0.84
N ARG A 310 -6.94 -19.93 -1.55
CA ARG A 310 -6.43 -19.84 -2.91
C ARG A 310 -7.42 -19.16 -3.84
N ALA A 311 -8.67 -19.59 -3.85
CA ALA A 311 -9.71 -19.01 -4.68
C ALA A 311 -9.97 -17.54 -4.34
N SER A 312 -9.88 -17.18 -3.06
CA SER A 312 -10.02 -15.80 -2.59
C SER A 312 -8.85 -14.92 -3.03
N MET A 313 -7.61 -15.43 -2.93
CA MET A 313 -6.41 -14.73 -3.40
C MET A 313 -6.43 -14.51 -4.92
N GLU A 314 -6.86 -15.50 -5.70
CA GLU A 314 -7.02 -15.39 -7.15
C GLU A 314 -8.05 -14.30 -7.51
N LYS A 315 -9.17 -14.22 -6.79
CA LYS A 315 -10.18 -13.16 -7.00
C LYS A 315 -9.66 -11.78 -6.59
N LEU A 316 -8.92 -11.67 -5.49
CA LEU A 316 -8.29 -10.40 -5.09
C LEU A 316 -7.30 -9.91 -6.13
N GLN A 317 -6.47 -10.81 -6.68
CA GLN A 317 -5.49 -10.47 -7.73
C GLN A 317 -6.16 -9.96 -9.03
N LEU A 318 -7.40 -10.37 -9.31
CA LEU A 318 -8.18 -9.84 -10.44
C LEU A 318 -8.49 -8.34 -10.26
N ASN A 319 -8.67 -7.91 -9.01
CA ASN A 319 -8.98 -6.53 -8.65
C ASN A 319 -7.76 -5.70 -8.26
N ASP A 320 -6.64 -6.36 -8.00
CA ASP A 320 -5.40 -5.74 -7.55
C ASP A 320 -4.21 -6.39 -8.24
N ALA A 321 -3.82 -5.80 -9.37
CA ALA A 321 -2.73 -6.31 -10.20
C ALA A 321 -1.35 -6.24 -9.52
N SER A 322 -1.22 -5.47 -8.44
CA SER A 322 0.01 -5.35 -7.66
C SER A 322 0.23 -6.52 -6.69
N LEU A 323 -0.84 -7.27 -6.36
CA LEU A 323 -0.77 -8.42 -5.49
C LEU A 323 -0.12 -9.61 -6.21
N VAL A 324 1.04 -10.01 -5.74
CA VAL A 324 1.75 -11.19 -6.23
C VAL A 324 1.75 -12.25 -5.15
N PHE A 325 1.41 -13.50 -5.50
CA PHE A 325 1.46 -14.60 -4.54
C PHE A 325 1.88 -15.91 -5.19
N GLN A 326 2.50 -16.76 -4.40
CA GLN A 326 2.93 -18.11 -4.78
C GLN A 326 2.70 -19.09 -3.62
N PRO A 327 2.43 -20.37 -3.90
CA PRO A 327 2.28 -21.38 -2.85
C PRO A 327 3.51 -21.45 -1.96
N GLU A 328 3.29 -21.54 -0.66
CA GLU A 328 4.32 -21.72 0.36
C GLU A 328 3.85 -22.74 1.40
N SER A 329 4.79 -23.40 2.06
CA SER A 329 4.51 -24.29 3.19
C SER A 329 5.36 -23.92 4.39
N SER A 330 4.74 -23.89 5.56
CA SER A 330 5.39 -23.68 6.85
C SER A 330 5.27 -24.93 7.70
N ALA A 331 6.34 -25.33 8.37
CA ALA A 331 6.29 -26.46 9.31
C ALA A 331 5.36 -26.19 10.50
N ALA A 332 5.13 -24.93 10.85
CA ALA A 332 4.27 -24.52 11.96
C ALA A 332 2.81 -24.26 11.54
N LEU A 333 2.57 -23.71 10.33
CA LEU A 333 1.27 -23.21 9.88
C LEU A 333 0.64 -24.04 8.74
N GLY A 334 1.37 -25.01 8.19
CA GLY A 334 0.88 -25.83 7.07
C GLY A 334 1.02 -25.14 5.71
N PHE A 335 0.04 -25.31 4.82
CA PHE A 335 0.03 -24.74 3.49
C PHE A 335 -0.57 -23.33 3.49
N GLY A 336 0.05 -22.42 2.74
CA GLY A 336 -0.36 -21.04 2.57
C GLY A 336 0.25 -20.42 1.32
N PHE A 337 0.37 -19.10 1.32
CA PHE A 337 0.93 -18.35 0.20
C PHE A 337 1.97 -17.34 0.66
N ARG A 338 3.10 -17.28 -0.04
CA ARG A 338 4.03 -16.17 0.04
C ARG A 338 3.53 -15.05 -0.84
N CYS A 339 3.19 -13.92 -0.22
CA CYS A 339 2.61 -12.77 -0.89
C CYS A 339 3.61 -11.62 -0.94
N GLY A 340 3.60 -10.90 -2.05
CA GLY A 340 4.33 -9.65 -2.23
C GLY A 340 3.36 -8.47 -2.27
N PHE A 341 3.69 -7.41 -1.55
CA PHE A 341 2.89 -6.21 -1.35
C PHE A 341 3.69 -4.96 -1.69
N LEU A 342 3.01 -3.87 -2.04
CA LEU A 342 3.63 -2.56 -2.28
C LEU A 342 4.24 -1.96 -1.01
N GLY A 343 3.56 -2.15 0.12
CA GLY A 343 3.96 -1.66 1.43
C GLY A 343 3.14 -2.29 2.54
N MET A 344 3.27 -1.76 3.76
CA MET A 344 2.57 -2.28 4.94
C MET A 344 1.06 -2.02 4.88
N LEU A 345 0.66 -0.83 4.46
CA LEU A 345 -0.77 -0.49 4.33
C LEU A 345 -1.45 -1.38 3.31
N HIS A 346 -0.78 -1.65 2.17
CA HIS A 346 -1.30 -2.59 1.19
C HIS A 346 -1.49 -3.99 1.77
N MET A 347 -0.52 -4.50 2.56
CA MET A 347 -0.66 -5.80 3.24
C MET A 347 -1.85 -5.83 4.21
N GLU A 348 -2.04 -4.79 5.01
CA GLU A 348 -3.17 -4.69 5.93
C GLU A 348 -4.52 -4.66 5.21
N ILE A 349 -4.60 -3.92 4.10
CA ILE A 349 -5.80 -3.84 3.27
C ILE A 349 -6.15 -5.20 2.67
N ILE A 350 -5.18 -5.92 2.12
CA ILE A 350 -5.40 -7.28 1.59
C ILE A 350 -5.89 -8.23 2.69
N GLN A 351 -5.31 -8.15 3.88
CA GLN A 351 -5.75 -8.97 5.01
C GLN A 351 -7.20 -8.66 5.42
N GLU A 352 -7.56 -7.37 5.55
CA GLU A 352 -8.93 -6.97 5.90
C GLU A 352 -9.94 -7.32 4.79
N ARG A 353 -9.54 -7.23 3.52
CA ARG A 353 -10.38 -7.64 2.39
C ARG A 353 -10.64 -9.14 2.40
N LEU A 354 -9.63 -9.98 2.70
CA LEU A 354 -9.82 -11.41 2.88
C LEU A 354 -10.85 -11.72 3.97
N GLU A 355 -10.77 -11.00 5.08
CA GLU A 355 -11.70 -11.20 6.19
C GLU A 355 -13.11 -10.71 5.86
N ARG A 356 -13.26 -9.50 5.28
CA ARG A 356 -14.58 -8.87 5.07
C ARG A 356 -15.30 -9.35 3.80
N GLU A 357 -14.58 -9.47 2.68
CA GLU A 357 -15.18 -9.82 1.39
C GLU A 357 -15.34 -11.34 1.21
N PHE A 358 -14.43 -12.12 1.80
CA PHE A 358 -14.38 -13.58 1.62
C PHE A 358 -14.62 -14.36 2.91
N ASN A 359 -14.84 -13.68 4.05
CA ASN A 359 -15.01 -14.29 5.38
C ASN A 359 -13.86 -15.26 5.74
N MET A 360 -12.64 -14.91 5.28
CA MET A 360 -11.45 -15.74 5.43
C MET A 360 -10.53 -15.15 6.50
N THR A 361 -10.49 -15.77 7.68
CA THR A 361 -9.55 -15.37 8.73
C THR A 361 -8.17 -15.97 8.45
N VAL A 362 -7.14 -15.12 8.39
CA VAL A 362 -5.79 -15.53 8.02
C VAL A 362 -4.76 -15.18 9.08
N ILE A 363 -3.66 -15.94 9.08
CA ILE A 363 -2.44 -15.65 9.85
C ILE A 363 -1.41 -15.08 8.89
N THR A 364 -0.93 -13.89 9.22
CA THR A 364 0.14 -13.22 8.45
C THR A 364 1.46 -13.40 9.19
N THR A 365 2.51 -13.84 8.49
CA THR A 365 3.86 -13.94 9.07
C THR A 365 4.52 -12.57 9.18
N VAL A 366 5.68 -12.52 9.87
CA VAL A 366 6.48 -11.29 9.97
C VAL A 366 6.85 -10.80 8.55
N PRO A 367 6.52 -9.54 8.19
CA PRO A 367 6.88 -9.00 6.90
C PRO A 367 8.39 -8.91 6.72
N ASN A 368 8.86 -9.16 5.52
CA ASN A 368 10.24 -9.04 5.11
C ASN A 368 10.35 -8.24 3.82
N VAL A 369 11.52 -7.68 3.58
CA VAL A 369 11.87 -7.14 2.27
C VAL A 369 12.59 -8.20 1.43
N SER A 370 12.76 -7.97 0.14
CA SER A 370 13.54 -8.84 -0.74
C SER A 370 15.04 -8.56 -0.54
N TYR A 371 15.83 -9.60 -0.29
CA TYR A 371 17.29 -9.50 -0.16
C TYR A 371 17.98 -10.23 -1.30
N TYR A 372 19.20 -9.81 -1.64
CA TYR A 372 20.06 -10.52 -2.59
C TYR A 372 21.20 -11.19 -1.84
N ALA A 373 21.29 -12.51 -1.95
CA ALA A 373 22.34 -13.30 -1.35
C ALA A 373 23.30 -13.80 -2.45
N TYR A 374 24.58 -13.59 -2.26
CA TYR A 374 25.65 -14.01 -3.16
C TYR A 374 26.39 -15.18 -2.54
N THR A 375 26.60 -16.25 -3.31
CA THR A 375 27.29 -17.46 -2.83
C THR A 375 28.76 -17.47 -3.25
N LYS A 376 29.62 -18.10 -2.43
CA LYS A 376 31.07 -18.18 -2.69
C LYS A 376 31.45 -19.03 -3.92
N LYS A 377 30.58 -19.95 -4.34
CA LYS A 377 30.87 -20.88 -5.44
C LYS A 377 30.64 -20.28 -6.82
N GLU A 378 29.63 -19.44 -6.94
CA GLU A 378 29.22 -18.79 -8.19
C GLU A 378 28.97 -17.32 -7.84
N ALA A 379 30.03 -16.50 -7.98
CA ALA A 379 29.99 -15.09 -7.57
C ALA A 379 28.95 -14.25 -8.36
N ASP A 380 28.46 -14.77 -9.48
CA ASP A 380 27.49 -14.10 -10.35
C ASP A 380 26.05 -14.65 -10.17
N GLU A 381 25.85 -15.70 -9.37
CA GLU A 381 24.51 -16.21 -9.10
C GLU A 381 23.89 -15.46 -7.92
N ILE A 382 22.86 -14.67 -8.22
CA ILE A 382 22.08 -13.91 -7.22
C ILE A 382 20.91 -14.78 -6.77
N VAL A 383 20.90 -15.15 -5.49
CA VAL A 383 19.74 -15.79 -4.85
C VAL A 383 18.85 -14.73 -4.27
N THR A 384 17.65 -14.55 -4.82
CA THR A 384 16.66 -13.65 -4.24
C THR A 384 16.02 -14.31 -3.01
N VAL A 385 16.14 -13.67 -1.86
CA VAL A 385 15.65 -14.15 -0.57
C VAL A 385 14.45 -13.33 -0.14
N ASN A 386 13.24 -13.85 -0.35
CA ASN A 386 11.98 -13.25 0.09
C ASN A 386 11.48 -13.86 1.40
N ASN A 387 11.94 -15.05 1.75
CA ASN A 387 11.66 -15.73 3.00
C ASN A 387 12.98 -15.93 3.78
N PRO A 388 13.03 -15.62 5.09
CA PRO A 388 14.23 -15.87 5.90
C PRO A 388 14.75 -17.30 5.84
N SER A 389 13.87 -18.28 5.60
CA SER A 389 14.24 -19.70 5.47
C SER A 389 15.05 -20.00 4.22
N ASP A 390 14.95 -19.16 3.18
CA ASP A 390 15.65 -19.35 1.89
C ASP A 390 17.08 -18.81 1.92
N LEU A 391 17.48 -18.14 3.04
CA LEU A 391 18.85 -17.63 3.16
C LEU A 391 19.84 -18.81 3.14
N PRO A 392 20.82 -18.81 2.21
CA PRO A 392 21.86 -19.84 2.16
C PRO A 392 22.64 -19.93 3.47
N ASP A 393 23.19 -21.14 3.75
CA ASP A 393 24.02 -21.37 4.93
C ASP A 393 25.17 -20.33 4.99
N PRO A 394 25.44 -19.73 6.17
CA PRO A 394 26.49 -18.73 6.35
C PRO A 394 27.87 -19.18 5.84
N SER A 395 28.16 -20.48 5.84
CA SER A 395 29.43 -21.03 5.31
C SER A 395 29.58 -20.88 3.79
N LYS A 396 28.46 -20.88 3.07
CA LYS A 396 28.39 -20.75 1.60
C LYS A 396 28.18 -19.31 1.16
N LEU A 397 27.80 -18.42 2.08
CA LEU A 397 27.46 -17.03 1.82
C LEU A 397 28.71 -16.17 1.68
N ASP A 398 28.80 -15.37 0.60
CA ASP A 398 29.83 -14.33 0.44
C ASP A 398 29.34 -13.00 1.02
N ARG A 399 28.22 -12.50 0.53
CA ARG A 399 27.59 -11.27 1.01
C ARG A 399 26.08 -11.31 0.84
N VAL A 400 25.40 -10.45 1.61
CA VAL A 400 23.97 -10.16 1.46
C VAL A 400 23.81 -8.67 1.19
N GLU A 401 22.91 -8.34 0.29
CA GLU A 401 22.53 -6.97 -0.02
C GLU A 401 21.05 -6.75 0.35
N GLU A 402 20.77 -5.58 0.93
CA GLU A 402 19.43 -5.16 1.31
C GLU A 402 18.97 -3.96 0.49
N PRO A 403 17.66 -3.82 0.21
CA PRO A 403 17.12 -2.68 -0.52
C PRO A 403 17.20 -1.41 0.33
N TYR A 404 17.69 -0.34 -0.28
CA TYR A 404 17.70 0.99 0.27
C TYR A 404 16.63 1.85 -0.39
N ILE A 405 16.18 2.83 0.36
CA ILE A 405 15.24 3.86 -0.09
C ILE A 405 15.85 5.24 0.11
N LYS A 406 15.44 6.18 -0.70
CA LYS A 406 15.59 7.59 -0.42
C LYS A 406 14.31 8.09 0.23
N ALA A 407 14.42 8.47 1.49
CA ALA A 407 13.33 8.95 2.33
C ALA A 407 13.34 10.48 2.36
N SER A 408 12.21 11.11 2.06
CA SER A 408 11.96 12.54 2.24
C SER A 408 11.04 12.75 3.43
N ILE A 409 11.47 13.56 4.39
CA ILE A 409 10.73 13.90 5.60
C ILE A 409 10.59 15.41 5.68
N ILE A 410 9.36 15.91 5.58
CA ILE A 410 9.07 17.33 5.77
C ILE A 410 8.52 17.55 7.17
N THR A 411 9.10 18.48 7.90
CA THR A 411 8.73 18.76 9.29
C THR A 411 8.97 20.21 9.67
N LYS A 412 8.50 20.60 10.87
CA LYS A 412 8.87 21.88 11.47
C LYS A 412 10.31 21.84 12.02
N SER A 413 11.01 22.96 11.96
CA SER A 413 12.40 23.10 12.42
C SER A 413 12.63 22.61 13.86
N ASP A 414 11.62 22.72 14.74
CA ASP A 414 11.69 22.31 16.14
C ASP A 414 11.88 20.79 16.32
N PHE A 415 11.47 19.98 15.35
CA PHE A 415 11.51 18.52 15.43
C PHE A 415 12.70 17.89 14.70
N VAL A 416 13.49 18.67 13.96
CA VAL A 416 14.62 18.20 13.15
C VAL A 416 15.57 17.31 13.96
N GLY A 417 16.00 17.75 15.15
CA GLY A 417 16.94 17.00 15.97
C GLY A 417 16.42 15.63 16.42
N GLN A 418 15.13 15.54 16.76
CA GLN A 418 14.50 14.29 17.19
C GLN A 418 14.32 13.32 16.01
N ILE A 419 13.94 13.83 14.85
CA ILE A 419 13.79 13.06 13.62
C ILE A 419 15.14 12.55 13.12
N MET A 420 16.18 13.40 13.12
CA MET A 420 17.55 12.97 12.79
C MET A 420 18.02 11.83 13.69
N SER A 421 17.78 11.93 15.00
CA SER A 421 18.13 10.86 15.95
C SER A 421 17.38 9.55 15.64
N LEU A 422 16.08 9.63 15.31
CA LEU A 422 15.28 8.47 14.89
C LEU A 422 15.84 7.83 13.62
N CYS A 423 16.12 8.64 12.58
CA CYS A 423 16.65 8.13 11.32
C CYS A 423 18.03 7.47 11.49
N ILE A 424 18.93 8.05 12.31
CA ILE A 424 20.24 7.47 12.61
C ILE A 424 20.08 6.15 13.38
N GLU A 425 19.18 6.07 14.37
CA GLU A 425 18.86 4.81 15.08
C GLU A 425 18.42 3.71 14.09
N LYS A 426 17.69 4.10 13.04
CA LYS A 426 17.23 3.23 11.94
C LYS A 426 18.25 3.09 10.80
N ARG A 427 19.53 3.30 11.08
CA ARG A 427 20.64 3.17 10.13
C ARG A 427 20.58 4.13 8.92
N GLY A 428 19.77 5.19 9.02
CA GLY A 428 19.65 6.20 7.99
C GLY A 428 20.92 7.04 7.86
N GLN A 429 21.25 7.40 6.62
CA GLN A 429 22.35 8.28 6.28
C GLN A 429 21.77 9.57 5.71
N ILE A 430 22.07 10.71 6.32
CA ILE A 430 21.59 11.99 5.81
C ILE A 430 22.25 12.31 4.47
N VAL A 431 21.42 12.65 3.50
CA VAL A 431 21.85 13.06 2.15
C VAL A 431 21.79 14.57 2.02
N ASN A 432 20.67 15.17 2.45
CA ASN A 432 20.45 16.61 2.33
C ASN A 432 19.50 17.11 3.42
N GLN A 433 19.62 18.42 3.72
CA GLN A 433 18.69 19.16 4.55
C GLN A 433 18.41 20.50 3.89
N THR A 434 17.16 20.74 3.53
CA THR A 434 16.74 21.97 2.83
C THR A 434 15.66 22.67 3.64
N TYR A 435 15.80 23.98 3.84
CA TYR A 435 14.73 24.80 4.41
C TYR A 435 13.80 25.22 3.29
N LEU A 436 12.59 24.66 3.27
CA LEU A 436 11.54 25.04 2.34
C LEU A 436 10.99 26.42 2.69
N THR A 437 10.81 26.68 3.98
CA THR A 437 10.46 27.97 4.57
C THR A 437 11.25 28.18 5.86
N PRO A 438 11.24 29.34 6.49
CA PRO A 438 11.94 29.58 7.76
C PRO A 438 11.56 28.60 8.88
N VAL A 439 10.36 28.02 8.83
CA VAL A 439 9.83 27.10 9.84
C VAL A 439 9.72 25.65 9.37
N ARG A 440 9.87 25.37 8.07
CA ARG A 440 9.73 24.03 7.47
C ARG A 440 11.03 23.56 6.86
N VAL A 441 11.37 22.32 7.15
CA VAL A 441 12.62 21.68 6.72
C VAL A 441 12.29 20.36 6.06
N GLU A 442 12.88 20.11 4.91
CA GLU A 442 12.96 18.82 4.28
C GLU A 442 14.27 18.14 4.66
N LEU A 443 14.18 16.91 5.11
CA LEU A 443 15.30 16.03 5.43
C LEU A 443 15.30 14.85 4.46
N ILE A 444 16.38 14.67 3.73
CA ILE A 444 16.55 13.55 2.81
C ILE A 444 17.54 12.57 3.39
N PHE A 445 17.11 11.30 3.52
CA PHE A 445 17.91 10.20 4.04
C PHE A 445 17.95 9.03 3.07
N ASP A 446 19.11 8.39 2.95
CA ASP A 446 19.20 7.01 2.45
C ASP A 446 19.01 6.06 3.63
N MET A 447 18.01 5.17 3.56
CA MET A 447 17.65 4.27 4.65
C MET A 447 17.42 2.84 4.14
N PRO A 448 17.76 1.80 4.94
CA PRO A 448 17.35 0.45 4.59
C PRO A 448 15.82 0.31 4.66
N LEU A 449 15.20 -0.22 3.63
CA LEU A 449 13.75 -0.43 3.57
C LEU A 449 13.24 -1.27 4.75
N ALA A 450 14.02 -2.28 5.18
CA ALA A 450 13.65 -3.14 6.30
C ALA A 450 13.45 -2.38 7.64
N GLU A 451 14.11 -1.25 7.82
CA GLU A 451 14.01 -0.47 9.06
C GLU A 451 12.76 0.42 9.13
N ILE A 452 12.10 0.67 7.99
CA ILE A 452 10.88 1.47 7.94
C ILE A 452 9.60 0.62 7.97
N VAL A 453 9.69 -0.66 7.56
CA VAL A 453 8.54 -1.54 7.40
C VAL A 453 7.75 -1.74 8.71
N PHE A 454 8.39 -1.71 9.88
CA PHE A 454 7.72 -2.09 11.12
C PHE A 454 7.10 -0.93 11.91
N ASP A 455 7.89 0.03 12.38
CA ASP A 455 7.45 1.01 13.38
C ASP A 455 7.89 2.45 13.09
N PHE A 456 8.57 2.65 11.98
CA PHE A 456 9.19 3.94 11.67
C PHE A 456 8.15 5.06 11.57
N TYR A 457 7.05 4.82 10.84
CA TYR A 457 6.02 5.84 10.62
C TYR A 457 5.32 6.26 11.93
N ASP A 458 4.97 5.30 12.77
CA ASP A 458 4.33 5.58 14.07
C ASP A 458 5.28 6.33 15.02
N ARG A 459 6.55 5.96 15.03
CA ARG A 459 7.58 6.66 15.79
C ARG A 459 7.82 8.06 15.26
N LEU A 460 7.89 8.22 13.93
CA LEU A 460 8.04 9.52 13.27
C LEU A 460 6.88 10.44 13.65
N LYS A 461 5.64 9.95 13.55
CA LYS A 461 4.45 10.68 13.97
C LYS A 461 4.49 11.07 15.44
N THR A 462 4.93 10.17 16.30
CA THR A 462 5.04 10.42 17.76
C THR A 462 6.09 11.48 18.07
N VAL A 463 7.33 11.37 17.57
CA VAL A 463 8.42 12.31 17.87
C VAL A 463 8.18 13.69 17.27
N SER A 464 7.45 13.77 16.17
CA SER A 464 7.08 15.02 15.50
C SER A 464 5.73 15.59 15.97
N LYS A 465 5.03 14.91 16.90
CA LYS A 465 3.66 15.26 17.32
C LYS A 465 2.69 15.40 16.15
N GLY A 466 2.88 14.60 15.11
CA GLY A 466 2.07 14.63 13.89
C GLY A 466 2.45 15.72 12.86
N TYR A 467 3.54 16.49 13.11
CA TYR A 467 3.99 17.54 12.19
C TYR A 467 4.98 17.05 11.11
N ALA A 468 5.39 15.79 11.11
CA ALA A 468 6.22 15.24 10.06
C ALA A 468 5.39 14.46 9.05
N SER A 469 5.59 14.73 7.77
CA SER A 469 5.17 13.88 6.67
C SER A 469 6.36 13.09 6.14
N PHE A 470 6.08 11.94 5.57
CA PHE A 470 7.08 10.98 5.12
C PHE A 470 6.69 10.43 3.76
N ASP A 471 7.65 10.41 2.87
CA ASP A 471 7.55 9.75 1.58
C ASP A 471 8.89 9.08 1.22
N TYR A 472 8.87 8.09 0.33
CA TYR A 472 10.10 7.39 -0.05
C TYR A 472 9.99 6.75 -1.43
N HIS A 473 11.14 6.57 -2.06
CA HIS A 473 11.25 5.79 -3.28
C HIS A 473 12.45 4.83 -3.21
N PRO A 474 12.34 3.64 -3.82
CA PRO A 474 13.44 2.69 -3.88
C PRO A 474 14.64 3.27 -4.60
N ILE A 475 15.83 2.94 -4.11
CA ILE A 475 17.09 3.23 -4.79
C ILE A 475 17.84 1.91 -5.07
N GLU A 476 19.08 1.79 -4.70
CA GLU A 476 19.91 0.63 -4.97
C GLU A 476 19.92 -0.41 -3.85
N MET A 477 20.38 -1.63 -4.17
CA MET A 477 20.72 -2.63 -3.18
C MET A 477 22.10 -2.31 -2.60
N ARG A 478 22.24 -2.39 -1.28
CA ARG A 478 23.54 -2.14 -0.59
C ARG A 478 23.93 -3.33 0.29
N LYS A 479 25.22 -3.61 0.31
CA LYS A 479 25.79 -4.67 1.18
C LYS A 479 25.50 -4.41 2.64
N SER A 480 25.03 -5.44 3.36
CA SER A 480 24.69 -5.35 4.78
C SER A 480 25.09 -6.61 5.56
N LYS A 481 25.29 -6.43 6.88
CA LYS A 481 25.60 -7.52 7.81
C LYS A 481 24.30 -8.11 8.38
N LEU A 482 23.60 -8.89 7.56
CA LEU A 482 22.34 -9.51 7.96
C LEU A 482 22.56 -10.88 8.57
N VAL A 483 21.73 -11.21 9.54
CA VAL A 483 21.69 -12.52 10.21
C VAL A 483 20.24 -13.00 10.29
N ARG A 484 20.06 -14.32 10.12
CA ARG A 484 18.76 -14.94 10.37
C ARG A 484 18.59 -15.19 11.86
N VAL A 485 17.53 -14.64 12.43
CA VAL A 485 17.12 -14.87 13.82
C VAL A 485 15.96 -15.84 13.80
N ASP A 486 16.17 -17.05 14.31
CA ASP A 486 15.15 -18.09 14.43
C ASP A 486 14.51 -18.05 15.83
N MET A 487 13.18 -18.12 15.87
CA MET A 487 12.43 -18.19 17.13
C MET A 487 12.17 -19.66 17.50
N LEU A 488 12.60 -20.05 18.68
CA LEU A 488 12.44 -21.42 19.18
C LEU A 488 11.41 -21.43 20.32
N LEU A 489 10.33 -22.18 20.16
CA LEU A 489 9.34 -22.44 21.20
C LEU A 489 9.46 -23.88 21.67
N ASN A 490 9.69 -24.08 22.96
CA ASN A 490 9.94 -25.38 23.54
C ASN A 490 11.07 -26.19 22.84
N GLY A 491 12.02 -25.49 22.22
CA GLY A 491 13.15 -26.08 21.48
C GLY A 491 12.85 -26.41 20.01
N GLN A 492 11.63 -26.14 19.52
CA GLN A 492 11.26 -26.27 18.12
C GLN A 492 11.29 -24.91 17.44
N SER A 493 11.86 -24.84 16.24
CA SER A 493 11.88 -23.61 15.44
C SER A 493 10.48 -23.33 14.88
N VAL A 494 10.07 -22.06 14.96
CA VAL A 494 8.84 -21.55 14.36
C VAL A 494 9.26 -20.64 13.21
N ASP A 495 9.27 -21.20 12.02
CA ASP A 495 9.71 -20.54 10.78
C ASP A 495 8.93 -19.24 10.48
N ALA A 496 7.62 -19.25 10.75
CA ALA A 496 6.74 -18.10 10.59
C ALA A 496 7.11 -16.88 11.45
N LEU A 497 7.92 -17.06 12.50
CA LEU A 497 8.44 -16.00 13.37
C LEU A 497 9.93 -15.69 13.13
N SER A 498 10.56 -16.36 12.18
CA SER A 498 11.95 -16.08 11.80
C SER A 498 12.05 -14.77 11.03
N ALA A 499 13.13 -14.01 11.26
CA ALA A 499 13.36 -12.73 10.61
C ALA A 499 14.82 -12.58 10.18
N LEU A 500 15.05 -11.83 9.09
CA LEU A 500 16.36 -11.34 8.70
C LEU A 500 16.56 -9.95 9.31
N LEU A 501 17.56 -9.84 10.17
CA LEU A 501 17.84 -8.61 10.93
C LEU A 501 19.32 -8.20 10.78
N HIS A 502 19.58 -6.90 10.91
CA HIS A 502 20.95 -6.44 11.00
C HIS A 502 21.63 -7.00 12.27
N ALA A 503 22.87 -7.44 12.16
CA ALA A 503 23.58 -8.11 13.25
C ALA A 503 23.62 -7.30 14.56
N ASP A 504 23.74 -5.96 14.44
CA ASP A 504 23.80 -5.07 15.60
C ASP A 504 22.46 -4.97 16.34
N ASN A 505 21.33 -5.12 15.64
CA ASN A 505 19.97 -5.02 16.19
C ASN A 505 19.38 -6.39 16.58
N ALA A 506 19.99 -7.49 16.14
CA ALA A 506 19.46 -8.85 16.29
C ALA A 506 19.16 -9.23 17.75
N TYR A 507 20.04 -8.86 18.69
CA TYR A 507 19.82 -9.12 20.11
C TYR A 507 18.63 -8.33 20.67
N THR A 508 18.57 -7.03 20.40
CA THR A 508 17.54 -6.14 20.94
C THR A 508 16.14 -6.53 20.42
N ILE A 509 16.04 -6.77 19.12
CA ILE A 509 14.77 -7.18 18.48
C ILE A 509 14.39 -8.59 18.94
N GLY A 510 15.32 -9.55 18.90
CA GLY A 510 15.08 -10.92 19.36
C GLY A 510 14.61 -11.00 20.81
N LYS A 511 15.17 -10.16 21.69
CA LYS A 511 14.75 -10.06 23.09
C LYS A 511 13.32 -9.52 23.21
N ARG A 512 12.97 -8.45 22.50
CA ARG A 512 11.62 -7.88 22.50
C ARG A 512 10.58 -8.89 21.99
N ILE A 513 10.90 -9.63 20.94
CA ILE A 513 10.03 -10.71 20.43
C ILE A 513 9.79 -11.76 21.53
N CYS A 514 10.86 -12.21 22.21
CA CYS A 514 10.74 -13.18 23.31
C CYS A 514 9.86 -12.66 24.46
N GLU A 515 10.01 -11.39 24.84
CA GLU A 515 9.21 -10.75 25.89
C GLU A 515 7.74 -10.66 25.49
N LYS A 516 7.44 -10.24 24.26
CA LYS A 516 6.07 -10.12 23.77
C LYS A 516 5.38 -11.49 23.64
N LEU A 517 6.07 -12.48 23.09
CA LEU A 517 5.55 -13.85 23.01
C LEU A 517 5.27 -14.43 24.41
N LYS A 518 6.09 -14.12 25.42
CA LYS A 518 5.86 -14.55 26.80
C LYS A 518 4.57 -13.98 27.40
N GLU A 519 4.18 -12.77 27.03
CA GLU A 519 2.93 -12.14 27.47
C GLU A 519 1.70 -12.81 26.85
N LEU A 520 1.81 -13.20 25.59
CA LEU A 520 0.68 -13.66 24.76
C LEU A 520 0.46 -15.18 24.80
N ILE A 521 1.55 -15.96 24.94
CA ILE A 521 1.42 -17.41 25.00
C ILE A 521 0.82 -17.82 26.35
N PRO A 522 -0.32 -18.54 26.35
CA PRO A 522 -1.00 -18.95 27.56
C PRO A 522 -0.15 -19.95 28.36
N ARG A 523 -0.21 -19.82 29.70
CA ARG A 523 0.48 -20.77 30.59
C ARG A 523 -0.09 -22.18 30.44
N GLN A 524 0.80 -23.14 30.26
CA GLN A 524 0.47 -24.55 30.19
C GLN A 524 0.92 -25.32 31.44
N GLN A 525 0.72 -26.63 31.44
CA GLN A 525 1.13 -27.51 32.56
C GLN A 525 2.66 -27.68 32.70
N PHE A 526 3.43 -27.19 31.73
CA PHE A 526 4.90 -27.21 31.69
C PHE A 526 5.46 -25.85 31.35
N ASP A 527 6.75 -25.64 31.67
CA ASP A 527 7.45 -24.40 31.33
C ASP A 527 7.75 -24.38 29.82
N ILE A 528 7.41 -23.28 29.15
CA ILE A 528 7.67 -23.06 27.73
C ILE A 528 8.84 -22.10 27.60
N PRO A 529 10.04 -22.56 27.25
CA PRO A 529 11.14 -21.68 26.89
C PRO A 529 10.89 -21.06 25.53
N ILE A 530 11.02 -19.76 25.44
CA ILE A 530 10.99 -18.95 24.22
C ILE A 530 12.41 -18.46 24.00
N GLN A 531 13.00 -18.70 22.83
CA GLN A 531 14.39 -18.42 22.58
C GLN A 531 14.55 -17.79 21.19
N ALA A 532 15.36 -16.76 21.10
CA ALA A 532 15.84 -16.24 19.82
C ALA A 532 17.27 -16.77 19.60
N ALA A 533 17.53 -17.29 18.41
CA ALA A 533 18.80 -17.92 18.08
C ALA A 533 19.33 -17.44 16.71
N ILE A 534 20.65 -17.33 16.59
CA ILE A 534 21.37 -17.15 15.33
C ILE A 534 22.14 -18.44 15.08
N GLY A 535 21.67 -19.25 14.14
CA GLY A 535 22.17 -20.61 13.96
C GLY A 535 22.05 -21.44 15.25
N ALA A 536 23.16 -21.95 15.75
CA ALA A 536 23.18 -22.72 17.00
C ALA A 536 23.27 -21.87 18.29
N LYS A 537 23.52 -20.54 18.16
CA LYS A 537 23.73 -19.65 19.29
C LYS A 537 22.44 -18.98 19.74
N ILE A 538 21.98 -19.28 20.95
CA ILE A 538 20.87 -18.57 21.59
C ILE A 538 21.35 -17.18 22.01
N ILE A 539 20.67 -16.13 21.50
CA ILE A 539 20.98 -14.72 21.80
C ILE A 539 20.06 -14.13 22.88
N ALA A 540 18.80 -14.55 22.93
CA ALA A 540 17.85 -14.13 23.96
C ALA A 540 16.96 -15.30 24.39
N ARG A 541 16.47 -15.22 25.64
CA ARG A 541 15.62 -16.28 26.22
C ARG A 541 14.64 -15.70 27.22
N GLU A 542 13.38 -16.11 27.10
CA GLU A 542 12.32 -15.91 28.07
C GLU A 542 11.65 -17.26 28.40
N THR A 543 10.82 -17.31 29.44
CA THR A 543 10.13 -18.55 29.81
C THR A 543 8.73 -18.24 30.33
N VAL A 544 7.72 -18.83 29.70
CA VAL A 544 6.34 -18.87 30.23
C VAL A 544 6.30 -19.95 31.32
N LYS A 545 6.08 -19.54 32.56
CA LYS A 545 6.07 -20.47 33.70
C LYS A 545 4.82 -21.35 33.68
N ALA A 546 5.00 -22.64 33.99
CA ALA A 546 3.91 -23.59 34.10
C ALA A 546 2.84 -23.17 35.12
N LEU A 547 1.60 -23.58 34.87
CA LEU A 547 0.55 -23.56 35.88
C LEU A 547 0.99 -24.43 37.07
N ARG A 548 1.02 -23.88 38.26
CA ARG A 548 1.36 -24.60 39.49
C ARG A 548 0.07 -25.02 40.19
N LYS A 549 -0.13 -26.35 40.27
CA LYS A 549 -1.06 -26.91 41.25
C LYS A 549 -0.28 -27.16 42.53
N ASP A 550 -0.74 -26.62 43.65
CA ASP A 550 -0.13 -26.89 44.94
C ASP A 550 -0.48 -28.34 45.35
N VAL A 551 0.44 -29.25 45.00
CA VAL A 551 0.27 -30.71 45.31
C VAL A 551 0.55 -31.01 46.80
N THR A 552 1.08 -29.98 47.53
CA THR A 552 1.42 -30.10 48.95
C THR A 552 0.34 -29.49 49.86
N ALA A 553 -0.67 -28.81 49.35
CA ALA A 553 -1.73 -28.17 50.11
C ALA A 553 -2.50 -29.10 51.08
N LYS A 554 -2.61 -30.39 50.73
CA LYS A 554 -3.26 -31.40 51.55
C LYS A 554 -2.30 -32.18 52.46
N CYS A 555 -1.01 -31.81 52.53
CA CYS A 555 -0.02 -32.43 53.42
C CYS A 555 -0.02 -31.71 54.78
N TYR A 556 -0.85 -32.16 55.71
CA TYR A 556 -0.82 -31.69 57.09
C TYR A 556 0.37 -32.28 57.83
N GLY A 557 1.10 -31.44 58.63
CA GLY A 557 2.21 -31.87 59.44
C GLY A 557 3.58 -31.95 58.73
N GLY A 558 4.62 -32.20 59.47
CA GLY A 558 6.03 -32.11 59.06
C GLY A 558 6.58 -33.23 58.18
N ASP A 559 5.76 -34.01 57.45
CA ASP A 559 6.27 -35.10 56.60
C ASP A 559 6.98 -34.55 55.34
N ILE A 560 8.24 -34.21 55.53
CA ILE A 560 9.15 -33.65 54.52
C ILE A 560 9.36 -34.70 53.39
N SER A 561 9.40 -35.96 53.72
CA SER A 561 9.62 -37.05 52.76
C SER A 561 8.49 -37.18 51.76
N ARG A 562 7.25 -37.07 52.22
CA ARG A 562 6.03 -37.13 51.39
C ARG A 562 5.90 -35.87 50.52
N LYS A 563 6.19 -34.67 51.06
CA LYS A 563 6.23 -33.43 50.28
C LYS A 563 7.27 -33.52 49.15
N ARG A 564 8.46 -34.03 49.42
CA ARG A 564 9.52 -34.19 48.44
C ARG A 564 9.15 -35.17 47.34
N LYS A 565 8.57 -36.33 47.67
CA LYS A 565 8.09 -37.34 46.72
C LYS A 565 6.98 -36.76 45.78
N LEU A 566 6.05 -35.98 46.33
CA LEU A 566 4.97 -35.34 45.55
C LEU A 566 5.54 -34.32 44.59
N LEU A 567 6.49 -33.47 45.03
CA LEU A 567 7.16 -32.49 44.18
C LEU A 567 8.00 -33.15 43.07
N GLU A 568 8.70 -34.28 43.41
CA GLU A 568 9.47 -35.03 42.40
C GLU A 568 8.53 -35.69 41.35
N LYS A 569 7.41 -36.27 41.81
CA LYS A 569 6.40 -36.82 40.91
C LYS A 569 5.79 -35.75 39.98
N GLN A 570 5.52 -34.57 40.52
CA GLN A 570 5.06 -33.43 39.73
C GLN A 570 6.11 -32.99 38.70
N LYS A 571 7.40 -32.92 39.11
CA LYS A 571 8.51 -32.57 38.21
C LYS A 571 8.67 -33.57 37.08
N LYS A 572 8.59 -34.89 37.38
CA LYS A 572 8.64 -35.96 36.37
C LYS A 572 7.45 -35.91 35.42
N GLY A 573 6.23 -35.66 35.94
CA GLY A 573 5.01 -35.50 35.14
C GLY A 573 5.13 -34.28 34.18
N LYS A 574 5.59 -33.14 34.66
CA LYS A 574 5.81 -31.96 33.81
C LYS A 574 6.86 -32.20 32.72
N LYS A 575 7.98 -32.91 33.04
CA LYS A 575 8.99 -33.30 32.05
C LYS A 575 8.41 -34.18 30.94
N ARG A 576 7.52 -35.13 31.30
CA ARG A 576 6.87 -36.00 30.34
C ARG A 576 5.86 -35.28 29.46
N MET A 577 5.06 -34.38 30.04
CA MET A 577 4.13 -33.52 29.31
C MET A 577 4.85 -32.57 28.33
N ARG A 578 6.00 -32.02 28.71
CA ARG A 578 6.84 -31.21 27.84
C ARG A 578 7.34 -31.97 26.60
N GLN A 579 7.58 -33.27 26.69
CA GLN A 579 8.07 -34.07 25.57
C GLN A 579 6.97 -34.44 24.57
N VAL A 580 5.69 -34.37 24.96
CA VAL A 580 4.53 -34.77 24.17
C VAL A 580 3.64 -33.58 23.76
N GLY A 581 3.75 -32.45 24.49
CA GLY A 581 2.87 -31.32 24.27
C GLY A 581 3.36 -30.39 23.16
N ASN A 582 2.55 -30.23 22.12
CA ASN A 582 2.69 -29.13 21.17
C ASN A 582 2.26 -27.82 21.85
N VAL A 583 2.97 -26.75 21.56
CA VAL A 583 2.63 -25.40 22.04
C VAL A 583 1.80 -24.75 20.96
N GLU A 584 0.53 -24.53 21.24
CA GLU A 584 -0.33 -23.71 20.37
C GLU A 584 0.09 -22.26 20.50
N ILE A 585 0.35 -21.63 19.37
CA ILE A 585 0.68 -20.20 19.26
C ILE A 585 -0.62 -19.47 18.89
N PRO A 586 -1.15 -18.59 19.77
CA PRO A 586 -2.34 -17.83 19.42
C PRO A 586 -2.07 -16.93 18.21
N GLN A 587 -3.07 -16.74 17.35
CA GLN A 587 -3.01 -15.81 16.21
C GLN A 587 -2.52 -14.42 16.63
N GLN A 588 -2.99 -13.94 17.79
CA GLN A 588 -2.58 -12.68 18.38
C GLN A 588 -1.06 -12.58 18.61
N ALA A 589 -0.36 -13.70 18.80
CA ALA A 589 1.08 -13.72 18.98
C ALA A 589 1.83 -13.37 17.68
N PHE A 590 1.34 -13.84 16.53
CA PHE A 590 1.89 -13.46 15.23
C PHE A 590 1.66 -11.98 14.94
N MET A 591 0.42 -11.51 15.16
CA MET A 591 0.06 -10.08 14.97
C MET A 591 0.82 -9.14 15.92
N ALA A 592 1.07 -9.57 17.15
CA ALA A 592 1.76 -8.74 18.13
C ALA A 592 3.27 -8.64 17.89
N VAL A 593 3.87 -9.64 17.24
CA VAL A 593 5.26 -9.54 16.77
C VAL A 593 5.37 -8.48 15.66
N LEU A 594 4.31 -8.27 14.87
CA LEU A 594 4.23 -7.18 13.88
C LEU A 594 4.19 -5.79 14.54
N LYS A 595 3.59 -5.70 15.73
CA LYS A 595 3.42 -4.44 16.49
C LYS A 595 4.42 -4.37 17.67
N LEU A 596 5.70 -4.65 17.41
CA LEU A 596 6.73 -4.74 18.45
C LEU A 596 7.00 -3.43 19.21
N ASN A 597 6.45 -2.31 18.80
CA ASN A 597 6.75 -0.98 19.32
C ASN A 597 5.51 -0.10 19.61
N GLY A 598 4.34 -0.70 19.81
CA GLY A 598 3.17 0.02 20.31
C GLY A 598 3.22 0.21 21.84
#